data_2172e883032eaf04b87a0d95b326c9c3
#
_entry.id   2172e883032eaf04b87a0d95b326c9c3
#
_cell.length_a   1.000
_cell.length_b   1.000
_cell.length_c   1.000
_cell.angle_alpha   90.00
_cell.angle_beta   90.00
_cell.angle_gamma   90.00
#
_symmetry.space_group_name_H-M   'P 1'
#
loop_
_entity.id
_entity.type
_entity.pdbx_description
1 polymer ?
#
loop_
_entity_poly.entity_id
_entity_poly.type
_entity_poly.pdbx_seq_one_letter_code
_entity_poly.pdbx_strand_id
1 'polypeptide(L)'
;MKSGAAWEWITGKLKEEGVLRGIVGVLEPKLAGLTCSAIIRVRLRDHAAANVRAFRDLVERMSEVTMCLMTTGETDYLMKVVARDLPHFQEIVQSKLLRCAAIAHMESSIILEHLKDTTELPLDRA
;
A
#
# COMPACT_ATOMS: atom_id res chain seq x y z
N MET A 1 16.09 -7.60 15.44
CA MET A 1 16.11 -8.03 14.38
C MET A 1 17.36 -8.17 13.74
N LYS A 2 17.57 -9.04 13.03
CA LYS A 2 18.70 -9.26 12.54
C LYS A 2 18.82 -9.12 11.23
N SER A 3 19.18 -8.31 10.68
CA SER A 3 19.29 -8.28 9.35
C SER A 3 20.62 -8.59 8.98
N GLY A 4 21.42 -8.88 9.54
CA GLY A 4 22.71 -9.19 9.23
C GLY A 4 23.17 -9.20 7.81
N ALA A 5 24.46 -9.24 7.58
CA ALA A 5 25.04 -9.22 6.26
C ALA A 5 24.64 -10.45 5.45
N ALA A 6 24.40 -11.57 6.12
CA ALA A 6 24.00 -12.77 5.42
C ALA A 6 22.64 -12.60 4.72
N TRP A 7 21.72 -11.96 5.41
CA TRP A 7 20.40 -11.73 4.85
C TRP A 7 20.48 -10.76 3.68
N GLU A 8 21.24 -9.70 3.82
CA GLU A 8 21.39 -8.73 2.76
C GLU A 8 22.06 -9.35 1.53
N TRP A 9 23.02 -10.22 1.76
CA TRP A 9 23.70 -10.88 0.65
C TRP A 9 22.75 -11.79 -0.10
N ILE A 10 21.95 -12.57 0.62
CA ILE A 10 21.02 -13.50 0.01
C ILE A 10 19.95 -12.77 -0.79
N THR A 11 19.37 -11.73 -0.23
CA THR A 11 18.32 -10.99 -0.93
C THR A 11 18.87 -10.30 -2.16
N GLY A 12 20.08 -9.76 -2.06
CA GLY A 12 20.69 -9.09 -3.20
C GLY A 12 20.96 -10.07 -4.33
N LYS A 13 21.46 -11.27 -3.98
CA LYS A 13 21.76 -12.24 -4.99
C LYS A 13 20.51 -12.75 -5.68
N LEU A 14 19.45 -13.03 -4.92
CA LEU A 14 18.20 -13.49 -5.51
C LEU A 14 17.57 -12.43 -6.40
N LYS A 15 17.75 -11.17 -6.03
CA LYS A 15 17.20 -10.08 -6.82
C LYS A 15 17.99 -9.97 -8.12
N GLU A 16 19.32 -10.11 -8.08
CA GLU A 16 20.14 -10.05 -9.27
C GLU A 16 19.80 -11.17 -10.23
N GLU A 17 19.43 -12.32 -9.72
CA GLU A 17 19.09 -13.44 -10.55
C GLU A 17 17.66 -13.39 -11.04
N GLY A 18 16.92 -12.36 -10.68
CA GLY A 18 15.55 -12.25 -11.12
C GLY A 18 14.58 -13.15 -10.37
N VAL A 19 15.04 -13.83 -9.35
CA VAL A 19 14.20 -14.74 -8.61
C VAL A 19 13.27 -13.97 -7.68
N LEU A 20 13.75 -12.88 -7.10
CA LEU A 20 12.94 -12.07 -6.22
C LEU A 20 12.77 -10.69 -6.81
N ARG A 21 11.53 -10.25 -6.92
CA ARG A 21 11.25 -8.92 -7.43
C ARG A 21 10.89 -8.03 -6.29
N GLY A 22 11.47 -6.87 -6.20
CA GLY A 22 11.02 -5.88 -5.24
C GLY A 22 11.07 -6.34 -3.81
N ILE A 23 12.19 -6.83 -3.38
CA ILE A 23 12.32 -7.22 -2.04
C ILE A 23 12.38 -6.05 -1.17
N VAL A 24 11.45 -5.95 -0.28
CA VAL A 24 11.41 -4.90 0.68
C VAL A 24 11.59 -5.61 1.99
N GLY A 25 12.33 -5.09 2.87
CA GLY A 25 12.44 -5.65 4.20
C GLY A 25 11.06 -5.76 4.80
N VAL A 26 10.69 -6.94 5.22
CA VAL A 26 9.37 -7.14 5.78
C VAL A 26 9.43 -6.80 7.25
N LEU A 27 9.00 -5.59 7.59
CA LEU A 27 8.96 -5.17 8.97
C LEU A 27 7.52 -5.20 9.43
N GLU A 28 7.27 -5.81 10.55
CA GLU A 28 5.94 -5.80 11.12
C GLU A 28 5.56 -4.36 11.44
N PRO A 29 4.48 -3.83 10.89
CA PRO A 29 4.11 -2.43 11.10
C PRO A 29 4.01 -2.04 12.57
N LYS A 30 3.52 -2.92 13.40
CA LYS A 30 3.39 -2.62 14.81
C LYS A 30 4.75 -2.37 15.46
N LEU A 31 5.78 -3.08 15.02
CA LEU A 31 7.11 -2.89 15.57
C LEU A 31 7.69 -1.55 15.16
N ALA A 32 7.20 -0.98 14.07
CA ALA A 32 7.63 0.32 13.63
C ALA A 32 6.75 1.43 14.20
N GLY A 33 5.82 1.09 15.10
CA GLY A 33 4.93 2.11 15.68
C GLY A 33 3.74 2.46 14.80
N LEU A 34 3.47 1.65 13.76
CA LEU A 34 2.36 1.92 12.86
C LEU A 34 1.22 0.98 13.22
N THR A 35 0.34 1.44 14.08
CA THR A 35 -0.69 0.59 14.64
C THR A 35 -2.05 0.72 13.96
N CYS A 36 -2.18 1.65 13.02
CA CYS A 36 -3.45 1.85 12.32
C CYS A 36 -3.26 1.57 10.84
N SER A 37 -4.06 0.66 10.30
CA SER A 37 -4.04 0.37 8.88
C SER A 37 -5.44 0.49 8.34
N ALA A 38 -5.56 0.98 7.12
CA ALA A 38 -6.87 1.17 6.51
C ALA A 38 -6.82 0.80 5.03
N ILE A 39 -7.97 0.37 4.52
CA ILE A 39 -8.15 0.16 3.10
C ILE A 39 -9.00 1.32 2.62
N ILE A 40 -8.55 2.00 1.58
CA ILE A 40 -9.29 3.11 1.01
C ILE A 40 -9.65 2.80 -0.42
N ARG A 41 -10.94 2.92 -0.73
CA ARG A 41 -11.42 2.73 -2.08
C ARG A 41 -11.60 4.09 -2.69
N VAL A 42 -11.04 4.31 -3.88
CA VAL A 42 -11.05 5.60 -4.52
C VAL A 42 -11.68 5.54 -5.89
N ARG A 43 -12.52 6.53 -6.19
CA ARG A 43 -13.05 6.69 -7.53
C ARG A 43 -12.65 8.07 -8.02
N LEU A 44 -12.11 8.14 -9.23
CA LEU A 44 -11.70 9.40 -9.80
C LEU A 44 -12.89 10.11 -10.44
N ARG A 45 -12.75 11.43 -10.65
CA ARG A 45 -13.81 12.21 -11.27
C ARG A 45 -14.02 11.74 -12.69
N ASP A 46 -12.97 11.42 -13.39
CA ASP A 46 -13.05 10.85 -14.72
C ASP A 46 -11.70 10.19 -14.98
N HIS A 47 -11.56 9.56 -16.12
CA HIS A 47 -10.33 8.85 -16.47
C HIS A 47 -9.49 9.64 -17.46
N ALA A 48 -9.62 10.96 -17.48
CA ALA A 48 -8.75 11.80 -18.28
C ALA A 48 -7.32 11.61 -17.81
N ALA A 49 -6.39 11.69 -18.75
CA ALA A 49 -4.98 11.43 -18.47
C ALA A 49 -4.45 12.31 -17.33
N ALA A 50 -4.91 13.57 -17.27
CA ALA A 50 -4.45 14.47 -16.23
C ALA A 50 -4.88 14.03 -14.85
N ASN A 51 -6.11 13.55 -14.70
CA ASN A 51 -6.61 13.09 -13.41
C ASN A 51 -5.93 11.80 -12.98
N VAL A 52 -5.73 10.88 -13.91
CA VAL A 52 -5.04 9.63 -13.61
C VAL A 52 -3.61 9.90 -13.17
N ARG A 53 -2.93 10.81 -13.87
CA ARG A 53 -1.55 11.14 -13.52
C ARG A 53 -1.47 11.83 -12.17
N ALA A 54 -2.41 12.75 -11.89
CA ALA A 54 -2.40 13.45 -10.60
C ALA A 54 -2.56 12.48 -9.45
N PHE A 55 -3.45 11.50 -9.59
CA PHE A 55 -3.66 10.52 -8.54
C PHE A 55 -2.43 9.62 -8.39
N ARG A 56 -1.88 9.15 -9.49
CA ARG A 56 -0.71 8.26 -9.43
C ARG A 56 0.50 8.96 -8.83
N ASP A 57 0.69 10.22 -9.18
CA ASP A 57 1.80 10.99 -8.61
C ASP A 57 1.63 11.18 -7.11
N LEU A 58 0.39 11.41 -6.67
CA LEU A 58 0.12 11.56 -5.25
C LEU A 58 0.47 10.27 -4.51
N VAL A 59 0.01 9.13 -5.03
CA VAL A 59 0.26 7.84 -4.39
C VAL A 59 1.76 7.56 -4.30
N GLU A 60 2.51 7.88 -5.35
CA GLU A 60 3.93 7.64 -5.30
C GLU A 60 4.63 8.49 -4.26
N ARG A 61 4.14 9.68 -4.01
CA ARG A 61 4.77 10.55 -3.02
C ARG A 61 4.36 10.23 -1.60
N MET A 62 3.32 9.42 -1.40
CA MET A 62 2.83 9.11 -0.07
C MET A 62 3.47 7.84 0.46
N SER A 63 4.43 7.97 1.34
CA SER A 63 5.08 6.81 1.94
C SER A 63 4.12 6.01 2.81
N GLU A 64 3.03 6.62 3.24
CA GLU A 64 2.01 5.93 4.05
C GLU A 64 1.23 4.90 3.23
N VAL A 65 1.22 5.02 1.92
CA VAL A 65 0.53 4.06 1.06
C VAL A 65 1.47 2.90 0.80
N THR A 66 1.13 1.74 1.31
CA THR A 66 1.97 0.56 1.16
C THR A 66 1.51 -0.35 0.03
N MET A 67 0.32 -0.11 -0.52
CA MET A 67 -0.18 -0.89 -1.61
C MET A 67 -1.23 -0.08 -2.33
N CYS A 68 -1.24 -0.11 -3.66
CA CYS A 68 -2.28 0.55 -4.44
C CYS A 68 -2.54 -0.28 -5.68
N LEU A 69 -3.79 -0.65 -5.87
CA LEU A 69 -4.20 -1.51 -6.97
C LEU A 69 -5.26 -0.82 -7.80
N MET A 70 -5.23 -1.01 -9.11
CA MET A 70 -6.30 -0.56 -9.97
C MET A 70 -7.25 -1.74 -10.11
N THR A 71 -8.54 -1.51 -9.88
CA THR A 71 -9.50 -2.60 -9.87
C THR A 71 -10.61 -2.35 -10.89
N THR A 72 -11.34 -3.41 -11.20
CA THR A 72 -12.53 -3.29 -12.04
C THR A 72 -13.72 -3.01 -11.12
N GLY A 73 -14.83 -2.55 -11.70
CA GLY A 73 -16.04 -2.29 -10.94
C GLY A 73 -16.21 -0.82 -10.65
N GLU A 74 -16.99 -0.50 -9.62
CA GLU A 74 -17.31 0.88 -9.31
C GLU A 74 -16.14 1.63 -8.68
N THR A 75 -15.21 0.91 -8.10
CA THR A 75 -14.02 1.51 -7.49
C THR A 75 -12.90 1.47 -8.50
N ASP A 76 -12.22 2.58 -8.70
CA ASP A 76 -11.11 2.63 -9.63
C ASP A 76 -9.82 2.11 -9.01
N TYR A 77 -9.56 2.51 -7.76
CA TYR A 77 -8.33 2.12 -7.07
C TYR A 77 -8.63 1.70 -5.65
N LEU A 78 -7.83 0.76 -5.16
CA LEU A 78 -7.91 0.32 -3.78
C LEU A 78 -6.50 0.42 -3.22
N MET A 79 -6.34 1.09 -2.09
CA MET A 79 -5.03 1.24 -1.51
C MET A 79 -5.03 0.96 -0.03
N LYS A 80 -3.87 0.58 0.49
CA LYS A 80 -3.69 0.33 1.89
C LYS A 80 -2.80 1.44 2.45
N VAL A 81 -3.24 2.05 3.51
CA VAL A 81 -2.53 3.15 4.16
C VAL A 81 -2.22 2.74 5.57
N VAL A 82 -1.00 3.01 6.03
CA VAL A 82 -0.61 2.72 7.41
C VAL A 82 -0.31 4.03 8.11
N ALA A 83 -0.62 4.09 9.39
CA ALA A 83 -0.44 5.29 10.20
C ALA A 83 -0.11 4.90 11.63
N ARG A 84 0.38 5.85 12.41
CA ARG A 84 0.75 5.59 13.79
C ARG A 84 -0.47 5.28 14.65
N ASP A 85 -1.57 5.99 14.38
CA ASP A 85 -2.79 5.84 15.14
C ASP A 85 -3.93 6.44 14.32
N LEU A 86 -5.12 6.43 14.84
CA LEU A 86 -6.28 6.94 14.13
C LEU A 86 -6.21 8.45 13.87
N PRO A 87 -5.82 9.29 14.85
CA PRO A 87 -5.68 10.71 14.54
C PRO A 87 -4.67 10.98 13.43
N HIS A 88 -3.57 10.23 13.39
CA HIS A 88 -2.60 10.38 12.31
C HIS A 88 -3.20 9.99 10.98
N PHE A 89 -3.99 8.91 10.96
CA PHE A 89 -4.66 8.50 9.73
C PHE A 89 -5.61 9.59 9.24
N GLN A 90 -6.36 10.21 10.14
CA GLN A 90 -7.27 11.27 9.77
C GLN A 90 -6.52 12.46 9.20
N GLU A 91 -5.36 12.77 9.75
CA GLU A 91 -4.55 13.86 9.25
C GLU A 91 -4.04 13.56 7.83
N ILE A 92 -3.63 12.33 7.58
CA ILE A 92 -3.18 11.93 6.24
C ILE A 92 -4.30 12.12 5.23
N VAL A 93 -5.51 11.69 5.57
CA VAL A 93 -6.64 11.80 4.68
C VAL A 93 -6.94 13.27 4.39
N GLN A 94 -6.98 14.09 5.43
CA GLN A 94 -7.33 15.51 5.26
C GLN A 94 -6.25 16.30 4.55
N SER A 95 -5.01 16.06 4.86
CA SER A 95 -3.94 16.89 4.31
C SER A 95 -3.47 16.44 2.93
N LYS A 96 -3.68 15.20 2.59
CA LYS A 96 -3.17 14.67 1.32
C LYS A 96 -4.25 14.19 0.39
N LEU A 97 -5.13 13.33 0.84
CA LEU A 97 -6.11 12.72 -0.04
C LEU A 97 -7.27 13.63 -0.39
N LEU A 98 -7.82 14.31 0.58
CA LEU A 98 -8.96 15.20 0.31
C LEU A 98 -8.57 16.42 -0.51
N ARG A 99 -7.28 16.70 -0.61
CA ARG A 99 -6.83 17.83 -1.39
C ARG A 99 -6.61 17.47 -2.86
N CYS A 100 -6.71 16.20 -3.21
CA CYS A 100 -6.50 15.78 -4.58
C CYS A 100 -7.80 15.99 -5.35
N ALA A 101 -7.80 16.95 -6.27
CA ALA A 101 -9.00 17.28 -7.04
C ALA A 101 -9.41 16.15 -7.97
N ALA A 102 -8.54 15.23 -8.28
CA ALA A 102 -8.85 14.12 -9.17
C ALA A 102 -9.78 13.10 -8.52
N ILE A 103 -9.85 13.09 -7.17
CA ILE A 103 -10.66 12.11 -6.46
C ILE A 103 -12.08 12.63 -6.34
N ALA A 104 -13.05 11.85 -6.85
CA ALA A 104 -14.45 12.22 -6.73
C ALA A 104 -15.07 11.61 -5.49
N HIS A 105 -14.68 10.40 -5.14
CA HIS A 105 -15.29 9.70 -4.01
C HIS A 105 -14.25 8.79 -3.37
N MET A 106 -14.31 8.71 -2.06
CA MET A 106 -13.35 7.93 -1.31
C MET A 106 -14.05 7.30 -0.12
N GLU A 107 -13.79 6.03 0.12
CA GLU A 107 -14.38 5.32 1.22
C GLU A 107 -13.29 4.58 1.98
N SER A 108 -13.20 4.79 3.27
CA SER A 108 -12.14 4.21 4.11
C SER A 108 -12.69 3.16 5.05
N SER A 109 -11.94 2.09 5.22
CA SER A 109 -12.30 1.06 6.17
C SER A 109 -11.05 0.76 7.00
N ILE A 110 -11.17 0.88 8.31
CA ILE A 110 -10.04 0.58 9.20
C ILE A 110 -9.94 -0.93 9.34
N ILE A 111 -8.74 -1.46 9.21
CA ILE A 111 -8.51 -2.89 9.36
C ILE A 111 -8.46 -3.22 10.83
N LEU A 112 -9.37 -4.07 11.26
CA LEU A 112 -9.41 -4.46 12.65
C LEU A 112 -8.52 -5.66 12.93
N GLU A 113 -8.42 -6.59 12.00
CA GLU A 113 -7.67 -7.79 12.18
C GLU A 113 -7.27 -8.40 10.87
N HIS A 114 -6.08 -8.98 10.79
CA HIS A 114 -5.65 -9.72 9.62
C HIS A 114 -5.83 -11.19 9.94
N LEU A 115 -6.78 -11.85 9.27
CA LEU A 115 -6.99 -13.27 9.47
C LEU A 115 -5.96 -14.09 8.69
N LYS A 116 -5.53 -13.60 7.57
CA LYS A 116 -4.53 -14.29 6.77
C LYS A 116 -3.86 -13.31 5.86
N ASP A 117 -2.55 -13.31 5.84
CA ASP A 117 -1.79 -12.44 4.99
C ASP A 117 -0.48 -13.15 4.71
N THR A 118 -0.44 -13.90 3.62
CA THR A 118 0.72 -14.69 3.27
C THR A 118 1.12 -14.46 1.84
N THR A 119 2.40 -14.62 1.55
CA THR A 119 2.88 -14.54 0.18
C THR A 119 2.93 -15.94 -0.45
N GLU A 120 2.53 -16.97 0.29
CA GLU A 120 2.55 -18.31 -0.23
C GLU A 120 1.47 -18.49 -1.28
N LEU A 121 1.83 -18.99 -2.44
CA LEU A 121 0.87 -19.18 -3.52
C LEU A 121 0.22 -20.56 -3.44
N PRO A 122 -1.04 -20.69 -3.86
CA PRO A 122 -1.73 -21.97 -3.83
C PRO A 122 -1.30 -22.79 -5.01
N LEU A 123 -0.11 -23.36 -4.95
CA LEU A 123 0.41 -24.16 -6.02
C LEU A 123 -0.29 -25.50 -6.05
N ASP A 124 -0.85 -25.81 -7.22
CA ASP A 124 -1.55 -27.08 -7.37
C ASP A 124 -0.56 -28.19 -7.53
N ARG A 125 -0.71 -29.23 -6.71
CA ARG A 125 0.16 -30.28 -6.80
C ARG A 125 -0.51 -31.47 -7.22
N ALA A 126 -1.68 -31.42 -7.64
CA ALA A 126 -2.49 -32.60 -7.99
C ALA A 126 -1.89 -33.35 -9.16
#